data_bb73e5bdd82b15d6045057026b30d757
#
_entry.id   bb73e5bdd82b15d6045057026b30d757
#
_cell.length_a   1.000
_cell.length_b   1.000
_cell.length_c   1.000
_cell.angle_alpha   90.00
_cell.angle_beta   90.00
_cell.angle_gamma   90.00
#
_symmetry.space_group_name_H-M   'P 1'
#
loop_
_entity.id
_entity.type
_entity.pdbx_description
1 polymer ?
#
loop_
_entity_poly.entity_id
_entity_poly.type
_entity_poly.pdbx_seq_one_letter_code
_entity_poly.pdbx_strand_id
1 'polypeptide(L)'
;GDVYKRQGVFLKKKTKLAIFNPLMISIVVTIIVLIVSKTDYEVYNEGAKYLSWLLTPATVCLAIPLYEQIDLLKKNYKAVFAGILSGVLTSLLTVFVLAKLMKLNHTEYITLLPKSITTAIGMGISEELGGYVTITVAIIVLTGVVGNIFGEIICKIFHITEPISKGLALGTSSHAIGTAKACLLYTSPSPR
;
A
#
# COMPACT_ATOMS: atom_id res chain seq x y z
N GLY A 1 12.14 -4.59 14.16
CA GLY A 1 11.67 -4.05 12.86
C GLY A 1 12.79 -3.41 12.05
N ASP A 2 13.55 -2.47 12.63
CA ASP A 2 14.56 -1.69 11.88
C ASP A 2 15.79 -2.50 11.44
N VAL A 3 16.19 -3.52 12.18
CA VAL A 3 17.33 -4.39 11.82
C VAL A 3 17.04 -5.15 10.53
N TYR A 4 15.85 -5.73 10.40
CA TYR A 4 15.45 -6.47 9.20
C TYR A 4 15.21 -5.54 7.99
N LYS A 5 14.74 -4.32 8.25
CA LYS A 5 14.60 -3.29 7.22
C LYS A 5 15.97 -2.86 6.67
N ARG A 6 16.98 -2.71 7.53
CA ARG A 6 18.37 -2.44 7.14
C ARG A 6 18.99 -3.59 6.36
N GLN A 7 18.75 -4.83 6.78
CA GLN A 7 19.19 -6.03 6.05
C GLN A 7 18.53 -6.12 4.66
N GLY A 8 17.22 -5.83 4.57
CA GLY A 8 16.52 -5.79 3.29
C GLY A 8 17.05 -4.71 2.35
N VAL A 9 17.41 -3.53 2.87
CA VAL A 9 18.04 -2.46 2.08
C VAL A 9 19.42 -2.90 1.57
N PHE A 10 20.21 -3.59 2.37
CA PHE A 10 21.52 -4.10 1.98
C PHE A 10 21.41 -5.18 0.88
N LEU A 11 20.46 -6.12 1.02
CA LEU A 11 20.18 -7.13 -0.01
C LEU A 11 19.69 -6.50 -1.32
N LYS A 12 18.81 -5.51 -1.24
CA LYS A 12 18.32 -4.79 -2.43
C LYS A 12 19.44 -4.07 -3.16
N LYS A 13 20.39 -3.45 -2.44
CA LYS A 13 21.58 -2.83 -3.05
C LYS A 13 22.48 -3.85 -3.77
N LYS A 14 22.58 -5.07 -3.26
CA LYS A 14 23.46 -6.12 -3.79
C LYS A 14 22.84 -6.87 -4.99
N THR A 15 21.52 -7.08 -4.99
CA THR A 15 20.85 -7.93 -6.00
C THR A 15 20.07 -7.16 -7.06
N LYS A 16 19.77 -5.86 -6.84
CA LYS A 16 18.97 -4.98 -7.74
C LYS A 16 17.60 -5.57 -8.16
N LEU A 17 17.16 -6.65 -7.55
CA LEU A 17 15.89 -7.29 -7.84
C LEU A 17 14.77 -6.63 -7.04
N ALA A 18 13.67 -6.28 -7.72
CA ALA A 18 12.49 -5.66 -7.11
C ALA A 18 11.82 -6.53 -6.03
N ILE A 19 12.02 -7.86 -6.11
CA ILE A 19 11.50 -8.85 -5.15
C ILE A 19 12.13 -8.71 -3.76
N PHE A 20 13.38 -8.22 -3.65
CA PHE A 20 14.04 -7.96 -2.36
C PHE A 20 13.60 -6.61 -1.77
N ASN A 21 12.30 -6.39 -1.73
CA ASN A 21 11.73 -5.22 -1.06
C ASN A 21 11.88 -5.37 0.47
N PRO A 22 12.48 -4.37 1.17
CA PRO A 22 12.66 -4.42 2.61
C PRO A 22 11.37 -4.68 3.41
N LEU A 23 10.24 -4.15 2.91
CA LEU A 23 8.93 -4.35 3.53
C LEU A 23 8.50 -5.82 3.44
N MET A 24 8.60 -6.42 2.25
CA MET A 24 8.24 -7.82 2.03
C MET A 24 9.11 -8.76 2.86
N ILE A 25 10.43 -8.54 2.88
CA ILE A 25 11.35 -9.33 3.68
C ILE A 25 11.00 -9.21 5.17
N SER A 26 10.72 -8.00 5.65
CA SER A 26 10.34 -7.79 7.05
C SER A 26 9.06 -8.54 7.43
N ILE A 27 8.04 -8.51 6.57
CA ILE A 27 6.78 -9.24 6.79
C ILE A 27 7.05 -10.75 6.85
N VAL A 28 7.72 -11.30 5.86
CA VAL A 28 8.01 -12.74 5.78
C VAL A 28 8.83 -13.21 6.99
N VAL A 29 9.88 -12.48 7.34
CA VAL A 29 10.72 -12.82 8.51
C VAL A 29 9.92 -12.75 9.81
N THR A 30 9.07 -11.73 9.98
CA THR A 30 8.22 -11.62 11.18
C THR A 30 7.25 -12.80 11.27
N ILE A 31 6.61 -13.19 10.16
CA ILE A 31 5.72 -14.35 10.11
C ILE A 31 6.49 -15.63 10.50
N ILE A 32 7.67 -15.86 9.91
CA ILE A 32 8.49 -17.04 10.21
C ILE A 32 8.87 -17.07 11.69
N VAL A 33 9.31 -15.94 12.26
CA VAL A 33 9.66 -15.83 13.68
C VAL A 33 8.47 -16.18 14.57
N LEU A 34 7.29 -15.66 14.28
CA LEU A 34 6.08 -15.95 15.06
C LEU A 34 5.69 -17.43 14.99
N ILE A 35 5.78 -18.05 13.82
CA ILE A 35 5.48 -19.47 13.63
C ILE A 35 6.51 -20.34 14.41
N VAL A 36 7.80 -20.04 14.27
CA VAL A 36 8.87 -20.82 14.92
C VAL A 36 8.82 -20.67 16.44
N SER A 37 8.57 -19.45 16.95
CA SER A 37 8.44 -19.19 18.38
C SER A 37 7.12 -19.67 18.98
N LYS A 38 6.17 -20.14 18.14
CA LYS A 38 4.82 -20.53 18.56
C LYS A 38 4.12 -19.43 19.40
N THR A 39 4.39 -18.17 19.08
CA THR A 39 3.83 -17.04 19.79
C THR A 39 2.42 -16.79 19.27
N ASP A 40 1.44 -16.80 20.17
CA ASP A 40 0.07 -16.44 19.85
C ASP A 40 -0.04 -15.01 19.36
N TYR A 41 -0.94 -14.79 18.41
CA TYR A 41 -1.18 -13.47 17.84
C TYR A 41 -1.55 -12.42 18.89
N GLU A 42 -2.31 -12.80 19.91
CA GLU A 42 -2.71 -11.90 21.00
C GLU A 42 -1.51 -11.35 21.78
N VAL A 43 -0.56 -12.23 22.12
CA VAL A 43 0.68 -11.85 22.81
C VAL A 43 1.53 -10.92 21.95
N TYR A 44 1.64 -11.21 20.65
CA TYR A 44 2.33 -10.33 19.72
C TYR A 44 1.64 -8.97 19.58
N ASN A 45 0.31 -8.97 19.51
CA ASN A 45 -0.49 -7.76 19.35
C ASN A 45 -0.42 -6.86 20.60
N GLU A 46 -0.35 -7.42 21.80
CA GLU A 46 -0.11 -6.63 23.02
C GLU A 46 1.20 -5.86 22.95
N GLY A 47 2.28 -6.50 22.49
CA GLY A 47 3.56 -5.83 22.27
C GLY A 47 3.53 -4.78 21.13
N ALA A 48 2.75 -5.05 20.08
CA ALA A 48 2.59 -4.17 18.92
C ALA A 48 1.62 -3.01 19.15
N LYS A 49 0.80 -3.06 20.19
CA LYS A 49 -0.24 -2.07 20.52
C LYS A 49 0.29 -0.64 20.55
N TYR A 50 1.45 -0.42 21.11
CA TYR A 50 2.07 0.90 21.18
C TYR A 50 2.47 1.43 19.79
N LEU A 51 2.92 0.57 18.90
CA LEU A 51 3.21 0.94 17.51
C LEU A 51 1.92 1.26 16.74
N SER A 52 0.86 0.49 16.98
CA SER A 52 -0.46 0.75 16.40
C SER A 52 -1.03 2.10 16.86
N TRP A 53 -0.81 2.47 18.12
CA TRP A 53 -1.22 3.79 18.64
C TRP A 53 -0.50 4.95 17.96
N LEU A 54 0.77 4.77 17.59
CA LEU A 54 1.54 5.78 16.83
C LEU A 54 1.08 5.93 15.38
N LEU A 55 0.27 5.02 14.85
CA LEU A 55 -0.21 5.05 13.47
C LEU A 55 -1.07 6.30 13.21
N THR A 56 -1.93 6.68 14.15
CA THR A 56 -2.80 7.86 14.03
C THR A 56 -2.00 9.17 13.94
N PRO A 57 -1.09 9.51 14.87
CA PRO A 57 -0.28 10.71 14.73
C PRO A 57 0.65 10.66 13.50
N ALA A 58 1.17 9.49 13.12
CA ALA A 58 1.96 9.34 11.90
C ALA A 58 1.13 9.67 10.64
N THR A 59 -0.14 9.26 10.62
CA THR A 59 -1.05 9.58 9.51
C THR A 59 -1.34 11.08 9.44
N VAL A 60 -1.53 11.74 10.58
CA VAL A 60 -1.71 13.21 10.65
C VAL A 60 -0.47 13.94 10.14
N CYS A 61 0.73 13.45 10.46
CA CYS A 61 1.98 14.04 9.95
C CYS A 61 2.11 14.00 8.42
N LEU A 62 1.40 13.10 7.72
CA LEU A 62 1.35 13.10 6.25
C LEU A 62 0.63 14.32 5.67
N ALA A 63 -0.14 15.06 6.46
CA ALA A 63 -0.74 16.31 6.04
C ALA A 63 0.30 17.43 5.82
N ILE A 64 1.45 17.37 6.49
CA ILE A 64 2.50 18.40 6.38
C ILE A 64 3.07 18.47 4.95
N PRO A 65 3.58 17.38 4.34
CA PRO A 65 4.04 17.40 2.95
C PRO A 65 2.93 17.78 1.95
N LEU A 66 1.69 17.39 2.24
CA LEU A 66 0.55 17.76 1.40
C LEU A 66 0.30 19.28 1.45
N TYR A 67 0.39 19.88 2.63
CA TYR A 67 0.26 21.32 2.79
C TYR A 67 1.39 22.10 2.10
N GLU A 68 2.63 21.62 2.21
CA GLU A 68 3.78 22.20 1.52
C GLU A 68 3.65 22.18 0.00
N GLN A 69 2.90 21.22 -0.54
CA GLN A 69 2.67 21.07 -1.98
C GLN A 69 1.28 21.56 -2.44
N ILE A 70 0.59 22.34 -1.60
CA ILE A 70 -0.81 22.75 -1.86
C ILE A 70 -0.94 23.60 -3.12
N ASP A 71 0.06 24.42 -3.44
CA ASP A 71 0.04 25.24 -4.64
C ASP A 71 0.20 24.40 -5.92
N LEU A 72 1.02 23.35 -5.86
CA LEU A 72 1.16 22.37 -6.93
C LEU A 72 -0.15 21.60 -7.15
N LEU A 73 -0.81 21.24 -6.05
CA LEU A 73 -2.11 20.59 -6.07
C LEU A 73 -3.18 21.51 -6.71
N LYS A 74 -3.24 22.77 -6.29
CA LYS A 74 -4.18 23.76 -6.83
C LYS A 74 -3.95 24.00 -8.34
N LYS A 75 -2.70 24.06 -8.77
CA LYS A 75 -2.34 24.24 -10.17
C LYS A 75 -2.78 23.06 -11.04
N ASN A 76 -2.77 21.86 -10.51
CA ASN A 76 -3.04 20.61 -11.24
C ASN A 76 -4.35 19.93 -10.80
N TYR A 77 -5.27 20.63 -10.11
CA TYR A 77 -6.43 20.02 -9.47
C TYR A 77 -7.31 19.21 -10.42
N LYS A 78 -7.49 19.66 -11.67
CA LYS A 78 -8.29 18.94 -12.67
C LYS A 78 -7.66 17.58 -13.03
N ALA A 79 -6.35 17.56 -13.25
CA ALA A 79 -5.61 16.33 -13.56
C ALA A 79 -5.61 15.38 -12.35
N VAL A 80 -5.42 15.91 -11.15
CA VAL A 80 -5.44 15.12 -9.90
C VAL A 80 -6.82 14.52 -9.68
N PHE A 81 -7.89 15.33 -9.80
CA PHE A 81 -9.26 14.84 -9.63
C PHE A 81 -9.62 13.77 -10.66
N ALA A 82 -9.32 14.01 -11.94
CA ALA A 82 -9.55 13.05 -13.01
C ALA A 82 -8.76 11.75 -12.79
N GLY A 83 -7.50 11.87 -12.36
CA GLY A 83 -6.63 10.71 -12.04
C GLY A 83 -7.17 9.88 -10.87
N ILE A 84 -7.60 10.52 -9.79
CA ILE A 84 -8.20 9.82 -8.64
C ILE A 84 -9.50 9.13 -9.08
N LEU A 85 -10.39 9.85 -9.76
CA LEU A 85 -11.67 9.31 -10.21
C LEU A 85 -11.47 8.10 -11.13
N SER A 86 -10.59 8.22 -12.12
CA SER A 86 -10.27 7.11 -13.02
C SER A 86 -9.67 5.91 -12.28
N GLY A 87 -8.77 6.14 -11.31
CA GLY A 87 -8.20 5.09 -10.47
C GLY A 87 -9.24 4.35 -9.62
N VAL A 88 -10.15 5.10 -8.99
CA VAL A 88 -11.26 4.52 -8.21
C VAL A 88 -12.18 3.72 -9.10
N LEU A 89 -12.66 4.27 -10.22
CA LEU A 89 -13.54 3.57 -11.16
C LEU A 89 -12.89 2.30 -11.70
N THR A 90 -11.63 2.36 -12.10
CA THR A 90 -10.89 1.19 -12.59
C THR A 90 -10.75 0.14 -11.50
N SER A 91 -10.45 0.52 -10.26
CA SER A 91 -10.35 -0.42 -9.13
C SER A 91 -11.68 -1.13 -8.88
N LEU A 92 -12.78 -0.38 -8.78
CA LEU A 92 -14.12 -0.93 -8.56
C LEU A 92 -14.56 -1.86 -9.70
N LEU A 93 -14.37 -1.43 -10.95
CA LEU A 93 -14.69 -2.23 -12.13
C LEU A 93 -13.87 -3.53 -12.17
N THR A 94 -12.57 -3.45 -11.87
CA THR A 94 -11.69 -4.63 -11.85
C THR A 94 -12.15 -5.64 -10.81
N VAL A 95 -12.46 -5.19 -9.58
CA VAL A 95 -12.96 -6.08 -8.53
C VAL A 95 -14.31 -6.67 -8.93
N PHE A 96 -15.21 -5.87 -9.47
CA PHE A 96 -16.52 -6.35 -9.94
C PHE A 96 -16.41 -7.41 -11.04
N VAL A 97 -15.59 -7.15 -12.07
CA VAL A 97 -15.36 -8.09 -13.17
C VAL A 97 -14.73 -9.39 -12.67
N LEU A 98 -13.69 -9.30 -11.82
CA LEU A 98 -13.06 -10.48 -11.24
C LEU A 98 -14.02 -11.28 -10.37
N ALA A 99 -14.82 -10.62 -9.54
CA ALA A 99 -15.82 -11.28 -8.70
C ALA A 99 -16.85 -12.05 -9.57
N LYS A 100 -17.30 -11.44 -10.67
CA LYS A 100 -18.23 -12.07 -11.60
C LYS A 100 -17.60 -13.26 -12.35
N LEU A 101 -16.36 -13.12 -12.81
CA LEU A 101 -15.63 -14.20 -13.50
C LEU A 101 -15.35 -15.39 -12.57
N MET A 102 -14.95 -15.12 -11.34
CA MET A 102 -14.66 -16.14 -10.33
C MET A 102 -15.90 -16.65 -9.61
N LYS A 103 -17.09 -16.12 -9.92
CA LYS A 103 -18.37 -16.46 -9.29
C LYS A 103 -18.35 -16.29 -7.78
N LEU A 104 -17.66 -15.23 -7.31
CA LEU A 104 -17.59 -14.91 -5.88
C LEU A 104 -18.99 -14.57 -5.35
N ASN A 105 -19.25 -14.97 -4.12
CA ASN A 105 -20.46 -14.58 -3.43
C ASN A 105 -20.40 -13.10 -2.97
N HIS A 106 -21.51 -12.58 -2.48
CA HIS A 106 -21.61 -11.17 -2.06
C HIS A 106 -20.60 -10.80 -0.98
N THR A 107 -20.44 -11.64 0.04
CA THR A 107 -19.52 -11.43 1.15
C THR A 107 -18.05 -11.42 0.67
N GLU A 108 -17.69 -12.33 -0.23
CA GLU A 108 -16.35 -12.38 -0.84
C GLU A 108 -16.08 -11.13 -1.69
N TYR A 109 -17.06 -10.68 -2.47
CA TYR A 109 -16.97 -9.45 -3.25
C TYR A 109 -16.72 -8.23 -2.36
N ILE A 110 -17.51 -8.07 -1.28
CA ILE A 110 -17.33 -6.99 -0.31
C ILE A 110 -15.97 -7.04 0.36
N THR A 111 -15.48 -8.23 0.68
CA THR A 111 -14.15 -8.45 1.25
C THR A 111 -13.03 -7.90 0.37
N LEU A 112 -13.17 -8.03 -0.96
CA LEU A 112 -12.18 -7.56 -1.95
C LEU A 112 -12.31 -6.09 -2.29
N LEU A 113 -13.49 -5.50 -2.09
CA LEU A 113 -13.81 -4.15 -2.54
C LEU A 113 -12.83 -3.08 -2.03
N PRO A 114 -12.47 -3.05 -0.72
CA PRO A 114 -11.60 -2.04 -0.15
C PRO A 114 -10.09 -2.31 -0.34
N LYS A 115 -9.68 -3.15 -1.28
CA LYS A 115 -8.29 -3.59 -1.46
C LYS A 115 -7.26 -2.47 -1.66
N SER A 116 -7.68 -1.32 -2.17
CA SER A 116 -6.78 -0.22 -2.56
C SER A 116 -6.78 0.97 -1.59
N ILE A 117 -7.48 0.85 -0.45
CA ILE A 117 -7.54 1.88 0.58
C ILE A 117 -6.67 1.52 1.80
N THR A 118 -6.56 2.45 2.76
CA THR A 118 -5.80 2.20 4.00
C THR A 118 -6.46 1.11 4.84
N THR A 119 -5.64 0.29 5.50
CA THR A 119 -6.11 -0.88 6.28
C THR A 119 -7.18 -0.51 7.31
N ALA A 120 -6.99 0.58 8.06
CA ALA A 120 -7.94 1.00 9.08
C ALA A 120 -9.34 1.31 8.51
N ILE A 121 -9.40 2.04 7.38
CA ILE A 121 -10.66 2.36 6.70
C ILE A 121 -11.24 1.10 6.06
N GLY A 122 -10.40 0.28 5.44
CA GLY A 122 -10.82 -0.96 4.79
C GLY A 122 -11.43 -1.98 5.75
N MET A 123 -10.89 -2.09 6.97
CA MET A 123 -11.48 -2.92 8.03
C MET A 123 -12.89 -2.46 8.37
N GLY A 124 -13.07 -1.15 8.64
CA GLY A 124 -14.38 -0.61 8.99
C GLY A 124 -15.42 -0.81 7.89
N ILE A 125 -15.07 -0.55 6.64
CA ILE A 125 -15.98 -0.78 5.50
C ILE A 125 -16.34 -2.26 5.36
N SER A 126 -15.35 -3.16 5.46
CA SER A 126 -15.59 -4.60 5.36
C SER A 126 -16.48 -5.11 6.48
N GLU A 127 -16.28 -4.63 7.70
CA GLU A 127 -17.11 -4.99 8.87
C GLU A 127 -18.56 -4.51 8.70
N GLU A 128 -18.74 -3.23 8.33
CA GLU A 128 -20.06 -2.61 8.14
C GLU A 128 -20.87 -3.28 7.04
N LEU A 129 -20.22 -3.71 5.96
CA LEU A 129 -20.86 -4.35 4.82
C LEU A 129 -20.96 -5.89 4.95
N GLY A 130 -20.45 -6.48 6.03
CA GLY A 130 -20.51 -7.93 6.27
C GLY A 130 -19.47 -8.77 5.52
N GLY A 131 -18.31 -8.19 5.22
CA GLY A 131 -17.16 -8.89 4.64
C GLY A 131 -16.30 -9.60 5.70
N TYR A 132 -15.33 -10.38 5.25
CA TYR A 132 -14.34 -11.03 6.11
C TYR A 132 -13.17 -10.08 6.42
N VAL A 133 -13.24 -9.37 7.55
CA VAL A 133 -12.29 -8.31 7.94
C VAL A 133 -10.82 -8.77 7.87
N THR A 134 -10.52 -9.95 8.41
CA THR A 134 -9.15 -10.51 8.40
C THR A 134 -8.61 -10.73 6.98
N ILE A 135 -9.47 -11.22 6.09
CA ILE A 135 -9.11 -11.43 4.68
C ILE A 135 -8.95 -10.09 3.97
N THR A 136 -9.82 -9.12 4.25
CA THR A 136 -9.70 -7.74 3.76
C THR A 136 -8.34 -7.14 4.10
N VAL A 137 -7.91 -7.26 5.36
CA VAL A 137 -6.59 -6.77 5.81
C VAL A 137 -5.45 -7.43 5.02
N ALA A 138 -5.50 -8.75 4.88
CA ALA A 138 -4.49 -9.48 4.14
C ALA A 138 -4.40 -9.02 2.67
N ILE A 139 -5.54 -8.82 2.02
CA ILE A 139 -5.61 -8.38 0.61
C ILE A 139 -5.12 -6.93 0.46
N ILE A 140 -5.46 -6.02 1.38
CA ILE A 140 -4.95 -4.64 1.39
C ILE A 140 -3.41 -4.65 1.49
N VAL A 141 -2.85 -5.41 2.43
CA VAL A 141 -1.41 -5.53 2.60
C VAL A 141 -0.75 -6.11 1.36
N LEU A 142 -1.29 -7.20 0.79
CA LEU A 142 -0.79 -7.79 -0.44
C LEU A 142 -0.84 -6.81 -1.61
N THR A 143 -1.93 -6.08 -1.78
CA THR A 143 -2.08 -5.05 -2.82
C THR A 143 -1.01 -3.97 -2.68
N GLY A 144 -0.76 -3.51 -1.46
CA GLY A 144 0.28 -2.52 -1.17
C GLY A 144 1.68 -3.05 -1.48
N VAL A 145 2.00 -4.29 -1.09
CA VAL A 145 3.29 -4.93 -1.36
C VAL A 145 3.51 -5.14 -2.86
N VAL A 146 2.51 -5.67 -3.57
CA VAL A 146 2.55 -5.87 -5.03
C VAL A 146 2.75 -4.54 -5.76
N GLY A 147 2.00 -3.50 -5.38
CA GLY A 147 2.16 -2.18 -5.97
C GLY A 147 3.53 -1.55 -5.69
N ASN A 148 4.09 -1.77 -4.50
CA ASN A 148 5.43 -1.30 -4.17
C ASN A 148 6.52 -2.01 -5.00
N ILE A 149 6.35 -3.30 -5.29
CA ILE A 149 7.31 -4.08 -6.08
C ILE A 149 7.20 -3.74 -7.57
N PHE A 150 6.00 -3.82 -8.11
CA PHE A 150 5.76 -3.74 -9.56
C PHE A 150 5.44 -2.33 -10.05
N GLY A 151 5.05 -1.40 -9.19
CA GLY A 151 4.60 -0.08 -9.58
C GLY A 151 5.60 0.70 -10.42
N GLU A 152 6.90 0.65 -10.07
CA GLU A 152 7.96 1.30 -10.86
C GLU A 152 8.13 0.65 -12.24
N ILE A 153 8.02 -0.67 -12.31
CA ILE A 153 8.13 -1.42 -13.56
C ILE A 153 6.97 -1.07 -14.47
N ILE A 154 5.75 -1.03 -13.92
CA ILE A 154 4.54 -0.66 -14.65
C ILE A 154 4.64 0.78 -15.16
N CYS A 155 5.07 1.73 -14.33
CA CYS A 155 5.27 3.11 -14.75
C CYS A 155 6.29 3.22 -15.90
N LYS A 156 7.35 2.41 -15.90
CA LYS A 156 8.32 2.36 -17.00
C LYS A 156 7.74 1.78 -18.27
N ILE A 157 6.99 0.67 -18.19
CA ILE A 157 6.35 0.04 -19.35
C ILE A 157 5.37 1.00 -20.04
N PHE A 158 4.55 1.70 -19.26
CA PHE A 158 3.58 2.65 -19.78
C PHE A 158 4.14 4.06 -20.03
N HIS A 159 5.47 4.23 -19.93
CA HIS A 159 6.16 5.52 -20.15
C HIS A 159 5.59 6.67 -19.30
N ILE A 160 5.12 6.38 -18.11
CA ILE A 160 4.63 7.38 -17.16
C ILE A 160 5.87 8.05 -16.55
N THR A 161 6.27 9.20 -17.07
CA THR A 161 7.49 9.93 -16.65
C THR A 161 7.19 11.02 -15.64
N GLU A 162 6.02 11.65 -15.76
CA GLU A 162 5.60 12.77 -14.91
C GLU A 162 5.46 12.37 -13.43
N PRO A 163 6.10 13.12 -12.50
CA PRO A 163 6.07 12.84 -11.07
C PRO A 163 4.67 12.77 -10.49
N ILE A 164 3.81 13.74 -10.80
CA ILE A 164 2.44 13.80 -10.29
C ILE A 164 1.65 12.57 -10.74
N SER A 165 1.77 12.19 -12.01
CA SER A 165 1.09 11.03 -12.58
C SER A 165 1.54 9.71 -11.93
N LYS A 166 2.85 9.56 -11.66
CA LYS A 166 3.38 8.39 -10.93
C LYS A 166 2.86 8.35 -9.50
N GLY A 167 2.90 9.49 -8.81
CA GLY A 167 2.39 9.62 -7.44
C GLY A 167 0.92 9.23 -7.35
N LEU A 168 0.11 9.74 -8.28
CA LEU A 168 -1.31 9.40 -8.36
C LEU A 168 -1.53 7.91 -8.65
N ALA A 169 -0.85 7.36 -9.66
CA ALA A 169 -0.99 5.96 -10.03
C ALA A 169 -0.63 5.02 -8.88
N LEU A 170 0.50 5.26 -8.20
CA LEU A 170 0.93 4.46 -7.06
C LEU A 170 0.06 4.66 -5.82
N GLY A 171 -0.36 5.90 -5.55
CA GLY A 171 -1.21 6.23 -4.42
C GLY A 171 -2.61 5.63 -4.53
N THR A 172 -3.25 5.75 -5.69
CA THR A 172 -4.62 5.23 -5.91
C THR A 172 -4.68 3.71 -6.02
N SER A 173 -3.61 3.08 -6.53
CA SER A 173 -3.57 1.61 -6.65
C SER A 173 -3.15 0.89 -5.36
N SER A 174 -2.26 1.51 -4.56
CA SER A 174 -1.54 0.83 -3.48
C SER A 174 -1.48 1.65 -2.19
N HIS A 175 -2.43 2.52 -2.00
CA HIS A 175 -2.67 3.33 -0.81
C HIS A 175 -1.38 3.94 -0.20
N ALA A 176 -1.22 3.95 1.13
CA ALA A 176 -0.06 4.52 1.82
C ALA A 176 1.27 3.88 1.42
N ILE A 177 1.29 2.56 1.14
CA ILE A 177 2.52 1.86 0.73
C ILE A 177 2.98 2.32 -0.66
N GLY A 178 2.03 2.52 -1.59
CA GLY A 178 2.32 3.08 -2.92
C GLY A 178 2.78 4.53 -2.85
N THR A 179 2.14 5.34 -2.01
CA THR A 179 2.52 6.74 -1.78
C THR A 179 3.94 6.84 -1.20
N ALA A 180 4.27 6.03 -0.20
CA ALA A 180 5.62 5.97 0.37
C ALA A 180 6.68 5.57 -0.68
N LYS A 181 6.33 4.64 -1.58
CA LYS A 181 7.21 4.28 -2.70
C LYS A 181 7.40 5.44 -3.67
N ALA A 182 6.33 6.17 -4.00
CA ALA A 182 6.41 7.35 -4.84
C ALA A 182 7.32 8.42 -4.21
N CYS A 183 7.14 8.74 -2.93
CA CYS A 183 8.00 9.68 -2.21
C CYS A 183 9.49 9.28 -2.29
N LEU A 184 9.81 8.01 -2.08
CA LEU A 184 11.20 7.52 -2.17
C LEU A 184 11.80 7.66 -3.58
N LEU A 185 10.98 7.56 -4.63
CA LEU A 185 11.44 7.73 -6.01
C LEU A 185 11.78 9.19 -6.34
N TYR A 186 11.15 10.16 -5.66
CA TYR A 186 11.35 11.60 -5.91
C TYR A 186 12.35 12.25 -4.98
N THR A 187 12.47 11.78 -3.73
CA THR A 187 13.40 12.33 -2.74
C THR A 187 14.78 11.69 -2.77
N SER A 188 14.94 10.56 -3.47
CA SER A 188 16.26 9.97 -3.68
C SER A 188 17.00 10.76 -4.76
N PRO A 189 18.20 11.33 -4.48
CA PRO A 189 19.00 11.95 -5.53
C PRO A 189 19.28 10.89 -6.59
N SER A 190 18.79 11.17 -7.81
CA SER A 190 19.13 10.35 -8.98
C SER A 190 20.65 10.38 -9.15
N PRO A 191 21.33 9.24 -9.20
CA PRO A 191 22.69 9.25 -9.69
C PRO A 191 22.64 9.73 -11.15
N ARG A 192 23.24 10.91 -11.39
CA ARG A 192 23.49 11.44 -12.73
C ARG A 192 24.43 10.51 -13.47
#